data_9c8c40215226bb64718abcbebb82c530
#
_entry.id   9c8c40215226bb64718abcbebb82c530
#
_cell.length_a   1.000
_cell.length_b   1.000
_cell.length_c   1.000
_cell.angle_alpha   90.00
_cell.angle_beta   90.00
_cell.angle_gamma   90.00
#
_symmetry.space_group_name_H-M   'P 1'
#
loop_
_entity.id
_entity.type
_entity.pdbx_description
1 polymer ?
#
loop_
_entity_poly.entity_id
_entity_poly.type
_entity_poly.pdbx_seq_one_letter_code
_entity_poly.pdbx_strand_id
1 'polypeptide(L)'
;MLSGIGDQNILQENQIPIKHELKHVGKNLMDNGVIIIQYQIQNLTIGDSIPIALINSQSRTTNNNSNTFFVLKEDKNTKQWDAVIFNPSPKSTIGFISLHSSNPLMSPKITVDYLKDPQDLNIFINAIHYIRKVMSTNTMKQYSNITELLPGSKETDLSTYIRNTLFPSSHFTGTCSIGRTAEDSVVDSHFKVHGISNLRIVDASVFPAHFSTKTGPFLTVHALAEKAAHILRETYS
;
A
#
# COMPACT_ATOMS: atom_id res chain seq x y z
N MET A 1 -11.53 12.04 13.96
CA MET A 1 -11.52 13.52 14.03
C MET A 1 -12.93 14.12 14.26
N LEU A 2 -13.97 13.72 13.54
CA LEU A 2 -15.34 14.26 13.77
C LEU A 2 -15.86 14.12 15.21
N SER A 3 -15.34 13.15 15.96
CA SER A 3 -15.61 12.98 17.40
C SER A 3 -14.95 14.04 18.30
N GLY A 4 -14.12 14.94 17.79
CA GLY A 4 -13.31 15.89 18.55
C GLY A 4 -11.99 15.33 19.05
N ILE A 5 -11.53 14.20 18.51
CA ILE A 5 -10.25 13.57 18.80
C ILE A 5 -9.34 13.72 17.59
N GLY A 6 -8.19 14.37 17.72
CA GLY A 6 -7.26 14.58 16.60
C GLY A 6 -6.37 15.81 16.80
N ASP A 7 -5.75 16.25 15.70
CA ASP A 7 -4.94 17.46 15.67
C ASP A 7 -5.82 18.69 15.92
N GLN A 8 -5.47 19.48 16.94
CA GLN A 8 -6.28 20.65 17.35
C GLN A 8 -6.47 21.67 16.25
N ASN A 9 -5.46 21.89 15.39
CA ASN A 9 -5.56 22.87 14.30
C ASN A 9 -6.61 22.42 13.28
N ILE A 10 -6.60 21.13 12.90
CA ILE A 10 -7.59 20.55 11.98
C ILE A 10 -9.00 20.63 12.58
N LEU A 11 -9.14 20.35 13.88
CA LEU A 11 -10.43 20.41 14.56
C LEU A 11 -10.96 21.86 14.62
N GLN A 12 -10.11 22.83 14.96
CA GLN A 12 -10.46 24.27 15.02
C GLN A 12 -10.85 24.81 13.64
N GLU A 13 -10.07 24.52 12.59
CA GLU A 13 -10.37 24.92 11.22
C GLU A 13 -11.75 24.42 10.74
N ASN A 14 -12.18 23.26 11.24
CA ASN A 14 -13.49 22.67 10.91
C ASN A 14 -14.57 22.96 11.97
N GLN A 15 -14.31 23.86 12.93
CA GLN A 15 -15.25 24.26 14.00
C GLN A 15 -15.76 23.07 14.83
N ILE A 16 -14.89 22.07 15.08
CA ILE A 16 -15.19 20.90 15.89
C ILE A 16 -14.65 21.12 17.30
N PRO A 17 -15.48 21.00 18.36
CA PRO A 17 -15.02 21.09 19.73
C PRO A 17 -13.93 20.05 20.03
N ILE A 18 -12.79 20.51 20.55
CA ILE A 18 -11.68 19.65 20.93
C ILE A 18 -12.05 18.89 22.20
N LYS A 19 -12.15 17.57 22.12
CA LYS A 19 -12.33 16.69 23.27
C LYS A 19 -11.02 16.11 23.76
N HIS A 20 -10.13 15.76 22.82
CA HIS A 20 -8.82 15.22 23.12
C HIS A 20 -7.86 15.48 21.96
N GLU A 21 -6.72 16.11 22.25
CA GLU A 21 -5.70 16.33 21.24
C GLU A 21 -4.87 15.07 21.02
N LEU A 22 -4.84 14.60 19.78
CA LEU A 22 -3.99 13.51 19.31
C LEU A 22 -3.50 13.84 17.89
N LYS A 23 -2.29 14.39 17.79
CA LYS A 23 -1.71 14.93 16.54
C LYS A 23 -1.53 13.89 15.44
N HIS A 24 -1.38 12.61 15.82
CA HIS A 24 -1.11 11.52 14.88
C HIS A 24 -2.35 10.89 14.26
N VAL A 25 -3.58 11.25 14.69
CA VAL A 25 -4.81 10.80 14.04
C VAL A 25 -4.84 11.25 12.58
N GLY A 26 -4.92 10.31 11.68
CA GLY A 26 -4.92 10.55 10.23
C GLY A 26 -3.53 10.67 9.58
N LYS A 27 -2.45 10.72 10.37
CA LYS A 27 -1.07 10.74 9.85
C LYS A 27 -0.61 9.33 9.46
N ASN A 28 0.59 9.22 8.91
CA ASN A 28 1.23 7.94 8.57
C ASN A 28 0.42 7.04 7.62
N LEU A 29 -0.34 7.64 6.71
CA LEU A 29 -1.03 6.86 5.69
C LEU A 29 -0.02 6.08 4.87
N MET A 30 -0.24 4.78 4.78
CA MET A 30 0.55 3.84 3.97
C MET A 30 -0.38 3.13 2.99
N ASP A 31 0.11 2.90 1.80
CA ASP A 31 -0.47 1.99 0.81
C ASP A 31 0.65 1.51 -0.11
N ASN A 32 0.39 0.43 -0.82
CA ASN A 32 1.26 -0.06 -1.86
C ASN A 32 0.86 0.58 -3.19
N GLY A 33 1.77 1.26 -3.85
CA GLY A 33 1.55 1.71 -5.22
C GLY A 33 1.54 0.52 -6.18
N VAL A 34 0.75 0.63 -7.23
CA VAL A 34 0.59 -0.40 -8.27
C VAL A 34 0.78 0.21 -9.65
N ILE A 35 1.49 -0.50 -10.51
CA ILE A 35 1.52 -0.24 -11.97
C ILE A 35 1.20 -1.51 -12.73
N ILE A 36 0.75 -1.38 -13.96
CA ILE A 36 0.46 -2.51 -14.87
C ILE A 36 1.35 -2.41 -16.09
N ILE A 37 1.92 -3.53 -16.51
CA ILE A 37 2.49 -3.72 -17.85
C ILE A 37 1.58 -4.69 -18.57
N GLN A 38 1.21 -4.38 -19.79
CA GLN A 38 0.28 -5.19 -20.55
C GLN A 38 0.96 -5.91 -21.72
N TYR A 39 0.64 -7.19 -21.87
CA TYR A 39 1.16 -8.04 -22.93
C TYR A 39 0.03 -8.67 -23.73
N GLN A 40 0.25 -8.84 -25.03
CA GLN A 40 -0.46 -9.79 -25.86
C GLN A 40 0.36 -11.07 -25.94
N ILE A 41 -0.18 -12.20 -25.47
CA ILE A 41 0.48 -13.51 -25.55
C ILE A 41 -0.46 -14.46 -26.29
N GLN A 42 -0.05 -14.89 -27.48
CA GLN A 42 -0.85 -15.82 -28.27
C GLN A 42 -0.65 -17.25 -27.77
N ASN A 43 -1.71 -18.06 -27.82
CA ASN A 43 -1.70 -19.49 -27.47
C ASN A 43 -1.32 -19.85 -26.02
N LEU A 44 -1.29 -18.89 -25.11
CA LEU A 44 -1.15 -19.18 -23.69
C LEU A 44 -2.54 -19.46 -23.12
N THR A 45 -2.84 -20.72 -22.82
CA THR A 45 -4.02 -21.14 -22.07
C THR A 45 -3.56 -21.59 -20.70
N ILE A 46 -3.73 -20.75 -19.70
CA ILE A 46 -3.44 -21.09 -18.31
C ILE A 46 -4.72 -20.84 -17.51
N GLY A 47 -5.01 -21.73 -16.56
CA GLY A 47 -6.13 -21.51 -15.63
C GLY A 47 -6.04 -20.16 -14.91
N ASP A 48 -7.11 -19.71 -14.36
CA ASP A 48 -7.53 -18.36 -13.95
C ASP A 48 -6.54 -17.34 -13.38
N SER A 49 -5.30 -17.69 -13.07
CA SER A 49 -4.17 -16.80 -12.79
C SER A 49 -2.89 -17.59 -12.57
N ILE A 50 -1.79 -17.08 -13.09
CA ILE A 50 -0.46 -17.62 -12.75
C ILE A 50 -0.01 -16.99 -11.46
N PRO A 51 0.41 -17.77 -10.47
CA PRO A 51 0.89 -17.20 -9.23
C PRO A 51 2.24 -16.51 -9.42
N ILE A 52 2.29 -15.33 -8.93
CA ILE A 52 3.30 -14.54 -8.25
C ILE A 52 4.74 -15.04 -8.41
N ALA A 53 5.54 -14.28 -9.15
CA ALA A 53 6.97 -14.30 -8.97
C ALA A 53 7.38 -13.21 -7.96
N LEU A 54 7.98 -13.62 -6.85
CA LEU A 54 8.72 -12.72 -5.97
C LEU A 54 9.98 -12.29 -6.71
N ILE A 55 10.04 -11.04 -7.13
CA ILE A 55 11.28 -10.46 -7.61
C ILE A 55 12.05 -9.98 -6.39
N ASN A 56 13.01 -10.76 -5.95
CA ASN A 56 14.04 -10.25 -5.08
C ASN A 56 15.02 -9.46 -5.97
N SER A 57 14.79 -8.17 -6.10
CA SER A 57 15.73 -7.28 -6.81
C SER A 57 16.93 -7.03 -5.90
N GLN A 58 17.76 -8.04 -5.69
CA GLN A 58 19.10 -7.85 -5.18
C GLN A 58 19.91 -7.12 -6.25
N SER A 59 19.96 -5.80 -6.16
CA SER A 59 21.07 -5.09 -6.77
C SER A 59 22.36 -5.57 -6.13
N ARG A 60 23.25 -6.21 -6.89
CA ARG A 60 24.57 -6.65 -6.41
C ARG A 60 25.44 -5.51 -5.90
N THR A 61 25.00 -4.26 -6.05
CA THR A 61 25.76 -3.06 -5.72
C THR A 61 25.21 -2.25 -4.54
N THR A 62 24.00 -2.57 -4.06
CA THR A 62 23.44 -1.91 -2.87
C THR A 62 22.74 -2.96 -2.00
N ASN A 63 23.01 -2.96 -0.69
CA ASN A 63 22.42 -3.85 0.31
C ASN A 63 20.87 -3.62 0.52
N ASN A 64 20.18 -3.09 -0.47
CA ASN A 64 18.75 -2.84 -0.40
C ASN A 64 17.97 -4.04 -0.92
N ASN A 65 17.51 -4.89 0.00
CA ASN A 65 16.53 -5.94 -0.24
C ASN A 65 15.14 -5.32 -0.51
N SER A 66 14.90 -4.82 -1.71
CA SER A 66 13.56 -4.43 -2.13
C SER A 66 12.89 -5.60 -2.83
N ASN A 67 11.96 -6.24 -2.16
CA ASN A 67 11.13 -7.28 -2.75
C ASN A 67 10.00 -6.60 -3.54
N THR A 68 9.87 -6.90 -4.81
CA THR A 68 8.76 -6.46 -5.65
C THR A 68 7.93 -7.67 -6.02
N PHE A 69 6.61 -7.52 -6.01
CA PHE A 69 5.70 -8.56 -6.48
C PHE A 69 5.15 -8.20 -7.84
N PHE A 70 5.02 -9.18 -8.70
CA PHE A 70 4.11 -9.06 -9.83
C PHE A 70 3.22 -10.28 -9.94
N VAL A 71 2.01 -10.07 -10.46
CA VAL A 71 1.04 -11.09 -10.77
C VAL A 71 0.75 -11.00 -12.26
N LEU A 72 0.86 -12.14 -12.97
CA LEU A 72 0.35 -12.23 -14.33
C LEU A 72 -1.11 -12.66 -14.28
N LYS A 73 -1.99 -11.87 -14.86
CA LYS A 73 -3.42 -12.12 -14.91
C LYS A 73 -3.92 -11.97 -16.34
N GLU A 74 -4.66 -12.96 -16.84
CA GLU A 74 -5.34 -12.85 -18.13
C GLU A 74 -6.63 -12.02 -17.99
N ASP A 75 -6.81 -11.05 -18.86
CA ASP A 75 -8.11 -10.47 -19.13
C ASP A 75 -8.87 -11.38 -20.12
N LYS A 76 -9.85 -12.10 -19.62
CA LYS A 76 -10.64 -13.08 -20.39
C LYS A 76 -11.40 -12.46 -21.57
N ASN A 77 -11.70 -11.16 -21.52
CA ASN A 77 -12.44 -10.46 -22.57
C ASN A 77 -11.55 -10.06 -23.74
N THR A 78 -10.36 -9.54 -23.43
CA THR A 78 -9.41 -9.01 -24.42
C THR A 78 -8.33 -10.01 -24.82
N LYS A 79 -8.17 -11.10 -24.06
CA LYS A 79 -7.04 -12.06 -24.19
C LYS A 79 -5.69 -11.40 -24.00
N GLN A 80 -5.64 -10.34 -23.23
CA GLN A 80 -4.43 -9.63 -22.83
C GLN A 80 -3.97 -10.11 -21.48
N TRP A 81 -2.68 -9.96 -21.20
CA TRP A 81 -2.06 -10.35 -19.94
C TRP A 81 -1.53 -9.13 -19.23
N ASP A 82 -2.02 -8.90 -18.04
CA ASP A 82 -1.58 -7.83 -17.16
C ASP A 82 -0.50 -8.35 -16.21
N ALA A 83 0.70 -7.78 -16.29
CA ALA A 83 1.71 -7.91 -15.24
C ALA A 83 1.48 -6.79 -14.22
N VAL A 84 0.79 -7.11 -13.15
CA VAL A 84 0.47 -6.18 -12.07
C VAL A 84 1.64 -6.13 -11.10
N ILE A 85 2.30 -4.98 -10.97
CA ILE A 85 3.50 -4.77 -10.17
C ILE A 85 3.14 -3.97 -8.92
N PHE A 86 3.48 -4.51 -7.77
CA PHE A 86 3.28 -3.86 -6.47
C PHE A 86 4.61 -3.42 -5.86
N ASN A 87 4.66 -2.23 -5.26
CA ASN A 87 5.71 -1.87 -4.31
C ASN A 87 5.27 -2.28 -2.90
N PRO A 88 5.70 -3.42 -2.37
CA PRO A 88 5.21 -3.93 -1.09
C PRO A 88 5.83 -3.24 0.13
N SER A 89 6.83 -2.41 -0.08
CA SER A 89 7.61 -1.78 1.01
C SER A 89 8.01 -0.37 0.61
N PRO A 90 7.04 0.57 0.50
CA PRO A 90 7.36 1.96 0.22
C PRO A 90 8.31 2.51 1.30
N LYS A 91 9.27 3.30 0.88
CA LYS A 91 10.34 3.83 1.75
C LYS A 91 9.88 4.94 2.66
N SER A 92 8.77 5.57 2.34
CA SER A 92 8.17 6.62 3.15
C SER A 92 6.66 6.42 3.31
N THR A 93 6.07 7.10 4.29
CA THR A 93 4.62 7.25 4.35
C THR A 93 4.15 8.02 3.12
N ILE A 94 3.06 7.55 2.52
CA ILE A 94 2.55 8.16 1.29
C ILE A 94 1.71 9.41 1.55
N GLY A 95 1.30 9.66 2.81
CA GLY A 95 0.50 10.84 3.08
C GLY A 95 -0.27 10.82 4.38
N PHE A 96 -1.44 11.44 4.35
CA PHE A 96 -2.31 11.57 5.52
C PHE A 96 -3.78 11.77 5.12
N ILE A 97 -4.66 11.53 6.08
CA ILE A 97 -6.10 11.81 5.99
C ILE A 97 -6.42 12.96 6.94
N SER A 98 -7.23 13.92 6.48
CA SER A 98 -7.75 15.01 7.28
C SER A 98 -9.23 15.27 7.01
N LEU A 99 -9.84 16.14 7.80
CA LEU A 99 -11.19 16.59 7.55
C LEU A 99 -11.24 17.58 6.37
N HIS A 100 -12.27 17.45 5.56
CA HIS A 100 -12.65 18.45 4.56
C HIS A 100 -13.69 19.42 5.13
N SER A 101 -14.52 18.93 6.05
CA SER A 101 -15.62 19.67 6.67
C SER A 101 -16.05 18.97 7.96
N SER A 102 -16.78 19.67 8.82
CA SER A 102 -17.49 19.08 9.98
C SER A 102 -18.73 18.27 9.56
N ASN A 103 -19.19 18.38 8.33
CA ASN A 103 -20.31 17.58 7.82
C ASN A 103 -19.87 16.11 7.60
N PRO A 104 -20.45 15.13 8.34
CA PRO A 104 -20.06 13.72 8.23
C PRO A 104 -20.37 13.08 6.86
N LEU A 105 -21.21 13.72 6.04
CA LEU A 105 -21.53 13.24 4.69
C LEU A 105 -20.51 13.70 3.64
N MET A 106 -19.61 14.60 3.99
CA MET A 106 -18.52 15.01 3.11
C MET A 106 -17.34 14.04 3.21
N SER A 107 -16.81 13.64 2.06
CA SER A 107 -15.63 12.78 1.99
C SER A 107 -14.43 13.43 2.69
N PRO A 108 -13.57 12.65 3.37
CA PRO A 108 -12.34 13.17 3.96
C PRO A 108 -11.40 13.70 2.88
N LYS A 109 -10.53 14.61 3.27
CA LYS A 109 -9.40 15.03 2.43
C LYS A 109 -8.28 14.00 2.57
N ILE A 110 -7.94 13.33 1.45
CA ILE A 110 -6.86 12.36 1.39
C ILE A 110 -5.72 12.97 0.58
N THR A 111 -4.55 13.11 1.20
CA THR A 111 -3.34 13.62 0.54
C THR A 111 -2.37 12.46 0.41
N VAL A 112 -1.97 12.13 -0.83
CA VAL A 112 -1.06 11.00 -1.13
C VAL A 112 0.03 11.42 -2.10
N ASP A 113 1.23 10.85 -1.92
CA ASP A 113 2.36 10.92 -2.84
C ASP A 113 3.13 9.59 -2.79
N TYR A 114 2.82 8.70 -3.72
CA TYR A 114 3.38 7.35 -3.78
C TYR A 114 4.86 7.29 -4.18
N LEU A 115 5.38 8.32 -4.82
CA LEU A 115 6.75 8.39 -5.33
C LEU A 115 7.54 9.51 -4.66
N LYS A 116 7.19 9.81 -3.40
CA LYS A 116 7.87 10.81 -2.58
C LYS A 116 9.35 10.47 -2.38
N ASP A 117 9.66 9.20 -2.14
CA ASP A 117 11.03 8.72 -2.12
C ASP A 117 11.45 8.27 -3.53
N PRO A 118 12.55 8.82 -4.09
CA PRO A 118 13.04 8.42 -5.41
C PRO A 118 13.39 6.93 -5.53
N GLN A 119 13.68 6.24 -4.41
CA GLN A 119 13.94 4.80 -4.42
C GLN A 119 12.70 3.99 -4.81
N ASP A 120 11.49 4.48 -4.48
CA ASP A 120 10.24 3.81 -4.83
C ASP A 120 10.03 3.79 -6.35
N LEU A 121 10.39 4.89 -7.05
CA LEU A 121 10.38 4.93 -8.51
C LEU A 121 11.36 3.89 -9.11
N ASN A 122 12.58 3.81 -8.56
CA ASN A 122 13.58 2.85 -9.03
C ASN A 122 13.15 1.39 -8.83
N ILE A 123 12.38 1.09 -7.78
CA ILE A 123 11.80 -0.23 -7.56
C ILE A 123 10.91 -0.63 -8.76
N PHE A 124 10.02 0.25 -9.18
CA PHE A 124 9.14 0.00 -10.33
C PHE A 124 9.92 -0.11 -11.64
N ILE A 125 10.90 0.76 -11.90
CA ILE A 125 11.74 0.71 -13.10
C ILE A 125 12.47 -0.65 -13.18
N ASN A 126 13.10 -1.08 -12.09
CA ASN A 126 13.80 -2.35 -12.02
C ASN A 126 12.85 -3.54 -12.22
N ALA A 127 11.64 -3.48 -11.69
CA ALA A 127 10.62 -4.50 -11.89
C ALA A 127 10.21 -4.61 -13.36
N ILE A 128 10.00 -3.49 -14.05
CA ILE A 128 9.70 -3.48 -15.49
C ILE A 128 10.83 -4.15 -16.29
N HIS A 129 12.07 -3.76 -16.05
CA HIS A 129 13.22 -4.37 -16.72
C HIS A 129 13.30 -5.88 -16.45
N TYR A 130 13.03 -6.31 -15.23
CA TYR A 130 13.03 -7.73 -14.89
C TYR A 130 11.93 -8.49 -15.63
N ILE A 131 10.70 -7.97 -15.66
CA ILE A 131 9.59 -8.60 -16.38
C ILE A 131 9.90 -8.68 -17.88
N ARG A 132 10.42 -7.63 -18.49
CA ARG A 132 10.88 -7.64 -19.89
C ARG A 132 11.93 -8.75 -20.13
N LYS A 133 12.86 -8.92 -19.18
CA LYS A 133 13.84 -10.01 -19.23
C LYS A 133 13.19 -11.37 -19.15
N VAL A 134 12.22 -11.58 -18.26
CA VAL A 134 11.46 -12.84 -18.15
C VAL A 134 10.72 -13.13 -19.45
N MET A 135 10.02 -12.15 -20.00
CA MET A 135 9.26 -12.29 -21.26
C MET A 135 10.17 -12.58 -22.46
N SER A 136 11.45 -12.22 -22.41
CA SER A 136 12.43 -12.49 -23.46
C SER A 136 13.12 -13.86 -23.38
N THR A 137 12.85 -14.66 -22.33
CA THR A 137 13.47 -15.98 -22.13
C THR A 137 13.06 -17.00 -23.20
N ASN A 138 13.91 -18.02 -23.42
CA ASN A 138 13.59 -19.10 -24.36
C ASN A 138 12.30 -19.85 -23.99
N THR A 139 12.05 -20.03 -22.69
CA THR A 139 10.81 -20.64 -22.20
C THR A 139 9.59 -19.83 -22.62
N MET A 140 9.62 -18.50 -22.47
CA MET A 140 8.51 -17.63 -22.87
C MET A 140 8.36 -17.55 -24.40
N LYS A 141 9.45 -17.60 -25.15
CA LYS A 141 9.45 -17.62 -26.63
C LYS A 141 8.79 -18.86 -27.23
N GLN A 142 8.58 -19.94 -26.47
CA GLN A 142 7.78 -21.08 -26.90
C GLN A 142 6.30 -20.72 -27.08
N TYR A 143 5.83 -19.73 -26.35
CA TYR A 143 4.53 -19.10 -26.56
C TYR A 143 4.76 -18.01 -27.63
N SER A 144 4.60 -18.36 -28.90
CA SER A 144 4.90 -17.47 -30.02
C SER A 144 4.13 -16.15 -29.96
N ASN A 145 4.77 -15.05 -30.38
CA ASN A 145 4.21 -13.69 -30.46
C ASN A 145 3.81 -13.07 -29.12
N ILE A 146 4.81 -12.88 -28.26
CA ILE A 146 4.67 -12.03 -27.06
C ILE A 146 4.94 -10.58 -27.49
N THR A 147 3.96 -9.72 -27.33
CA THR A 147 4.06 -8.30 -27.64
C THR A 147 3.73 -7.49 -26.40
N GLU A 148 4.62 -6.60 -25.97
CA GLU A 148 4.34 -5.65 -24.91
C GLU A 148 3.48 -4.51 -25.49
N LEU A 149 2.27 -4.35 -24.96
CA LEU A 149 1.30 -3.34 -25.37
C LEU A 149 1.49 -2.03 -24.59
N LEU A 150 1.66 -2.13 -23.27
CA LEU A 150 1.88 -1.02 -22.36
C LEU A 150 3.04 -1.32 -21.42
N PRO A 151 3.96 -0.38 -21.25
CA PRO A 151 4.11 0.91 -21.96
C PRO A 151 4.48 0.78 -23.44
N GLY A 152 4.82 -0.41 -23.89
CA GLY A 152 5.37 -0.72 -25.21
C GLY A 152 6.89 -0.92 -25.12
N SER A 153 7.40 -1.93 -25.85
CA SER A 153 8.80 -2.39 -25.76
C SER A 153 9.84 -1.34 -26.14
N LYS A 154 9.43 -0.30 -26.86
CA LYS A 154 10.28 0.84 -27.27
C LYS A 154 10.25 2.01 -26.28
N GLU A 155 9.35 1.97 -25.27
CA GLU A 155 9.28 3.02 -24.28
C GLU A 155 10.52 2.99 -23.37
N THR A 156 11.26 4.07 -23.36
CA THR A 156 12.50 4.25 -22.57
C THR A 156 12.30 5.18 -21.38
N ASP A 157 11.32 6.10 -21.45
CA ASP A 157 10.98 6.97 -20.32
C ASP A 157 9.99 6.30 -19.38
N LEU A 158 10.46 5.24 -18.72
CA LEU A 158 9.70 4.51 -17.73
C LEU A 158 9.31 5.38 -16.53
N SER A 159 10.08 6.42 -16.23
CA SER A 159 9.79 7.35 -15.13
C SER A 159 8.46 8.07 -15.37
N THR A 160 8.29 8.65 -16.55
CA THR A 160 7.04 9.32 -16.93
C THR A 160 5.88 8.34 -17.01
N TYR A 161 6.10 7.15 -17.58
CA TYR A 161 5.08 6.11 -17.61
C TYR A 161 4.57 5.75 -16.20
N ILE A 162 5.48 5.45 -15.27
CA ILE A 162 5.14 5.09 -13.89
C ILE A 162 4.37 6.22 -13.21
N ARG A 163 4.84 7.47 -13.32
CA ARG A 163 4.18 8.63 -12.69
C ARG A 163 2.75 8.84 -13.19
N ASN A 164 2.50 8.58 -14.46
CA ASN A 164 1.19 8.77 -15.08
C ASN A 164 0.21 7.62 -14.88
N THR A 165 0.72 6.41 -14.58
CA THR A 165 -0.11 5.19 -14.53
C THR A 165 -0.19 4.54 -13.15
N LEU A 166 0.62 5.01 -12.19
CA LEU A 166 0.59 4.49 -10.83
C LEU A 166 -0.77 4.77 -10.16
N PHE A 167 -1.33 3.76 -9.52
CA PHE A 167 -2.59 3.87 -8.80
C PHE A 167 -2.53 3.12 -7.45
N PRO A 168 -3.46 3.40 -6.52
CA PRO A 168 -3.50 2.74 -5.21
C PRO A 168 -3.82 1.26 -5.31
N SER A 169 -3.20 0.44 -4.46
CA SER A 169 -3.60 -0.97 -4.27
C SER A 169 -4.84 -1.10 -3.38
N SER A 170 -5.24 -0.02 -2.72
CA SER A 170 -6.29 0.00 -1.69
C SER A 170 -5.95 -0.81 -0.43
N HIS A 171 -4.66 -0.95 -0.12
CA HIS A 171 -4.14 -1.59 1.08
C HIS A 171 -3.80 -0.57 2.17
N PHE A 172 -4.67 0.40 2.39
CA PHE A 172 -4.46 1.52 3.30
C PHE A 172 -4.27 1.08 4.75
N THR A 173 -3.22 1.63 5.41
CA THR A 173 -2.87 1.34 6.80
C THR A 173 -2.27 2.57 7.50
N GLY A 174 -2.08 2.50 8.81
CA GLY A 174 -1.19 3.38 9.57
C GLY A 174 -1.79 4.67 10.13
N THR A 175 -3.01 5.05 9.75
CA THR A 175 -3.59 6.37 10.12
C THR A 175 -4.01 6.53 11.58
N CYS A 176 -3.94 5.47 12.38
CA CYS A 176 -4.10 5.47 13.84
C CYS A 176 -3.00 4.62 14.48
N SER A 177 -1.75 4.80 14.05
CA SER A 177 -0.62 3.92 14.33
C SER A 177 -0.42 3.62 15.80
N ILE A 178 0.02 2.37 16.07
CA ILE A 178 0.43 1.92 17.39
C ILE A 178 1.81 2.47 17.73
N GLY A 179 2.02 2.85 19.00
CA GLY A 179 3.31 3.32 19.50
C GLY A 179 3.32 3.44 21.01
N ARG A 180 4.37 4.04 21.53
CA ARG A 180 4.60 4.09 22.99
C ARG A 180 3.93 5.28 23.64
N THR A 181 3.80 6.39 22.93
CA THR A 181 3.36 7.67 23.48
C THR A 181 2.37 8.39 22.56
N ALA A 182 1.62 9.32 23.10
CA ALA A 182 0.69 10.18 22.34
C ALA A 182 1.41 11.14 21.38
N GLU A 183 2.72 11.38 21.61
CA GLU A 183 3.55 12.25 20.78
C GLU A 183 3.93 11.63 19.43
N ASP A 184 3.88 10.30 19.32
CA ASP A 184 4.32 9.57 18.12
C ASP A 184 3.27 8.61 17.54
N SER A 185 2.13 8.42 18.24
CA SER A 185 1.14 7.41 17.90
C SER A 185 -0.27 7.77 18.36
N VAL A 186 -1.23 6.91 18.04
CA VAL A 186 -2.65 7.07 18.41
C VAL A 186 -3.06 6.04 19.46
N VAL A 187 -2.56 4.80 19.38
CA VAL A 187 -2.91 3.74 20.30
C VAL A 187 -1.67 3.09 20.92
N ASP A 188 -1.83 2.53 22.12
CA ASP A 188 -0.80 1.74 22.80
C ASP A 188 -0.76 0.27 22.32
N SER A 189 0.13 -0.55 22.93
CA SER A 189 0.27 -1.98 22.62
C SER A 189 -0.95 -2.84 22.98
N HIS A 190 -1.92 -2.30 23.72
CA HIS A 190 -3.20 -2.91 24.04
C HIS A 190 -4.35 -2.32 23.20
N PHE A 191 -3.99 -1.59 22.13
CA PHE A 191 -4.93 -0.92 21.22
C PHE A 191 -5.76 0.20 21.86
N LYS A 192 -5.44 0.61 23.09
CA LYS A 192 -6.13 1.73 23.76
C LYS A 192 -5.67 3.06 23.16
N VAL A 193 -6.62 3.94 22.89
CA VAL A 193 -6.33 5.30 22.47
C VAL A 193 -5.64 6.04 23.60
N HIS A 194 -4.48 6.64 23.33
CA HIS A 194 -3.73 7.38 24.34
C HIS A 194 -4.59 8.46 24.98
N GLY A 195 -4.57 8.53 26.32
CA GLY A 195 -5.32 9.50 27.10
C GLY A 195 -6.84 9.26 27.18
N ILE A 196 -7.38 8.17 26.60
CA ILE A 196 -8.80 7.84 26.65
C ILE A 196 -8.99 6.43 27.20
N SER A 197 -9.62 6.29 28.37
CA SER A 197 -9.66 5.04 29.11
C SER A 197 -10.46 3.92 28.45
N ASN A 198 -11.56 4.24 27.75
CA ASN A 198 -12.56 3.28 27.28
C ASN A 198 -12.69 3.20 25.76
N LEU A 199 -11.65 3.59 25.02
CA LEU A 199 -11.64 3.55 23.56
C LEU A 199 -10.46 2.73 23.06
N ARG A 200 -10.73 1.80 22.13
CA ARG A 200 -9.73 1.06 21.38
C ARG A 200 -9.96 1.18 19.90
N ILE A 201 -8.88 1.05 19.12
CA ILE A 201 -8.93 0.93 17.66
C ILE A 201 -8.24 -0.38 17.30
N VAL A 202 -8.94 -1.24 16.52
CA VAL A 202 -8.45 -2.57 16.13
C VAL A 202 -8.80 -2.80 14.66
N ASP A 203 -8.06 -2.19 13.78
CA ASP A 203 -8.15 -2.36 12.33
C ASP A 203 -6.81 -2.03 11.68
N ALA A 204 -6.74 -2.05 10.35
CA ALA A 204 -5.50 -1.79 9.62
C ALA A 204 -4.88 -0.40 9.89
N SER A 205 -5.66 0.56 10.41
CA SER A 205 -5.14 1.89 10.72
C SER A 205 -4.11 1.90 11.85
N VAL A 206 -4.11 0.85 12.71
CA VAL A 206 -3.17 0.79 13.85
C VAL A 206 -1.78 0.27 13.47
N PHE A 207 -1.57 -0.21 12.24
CA PHE A 207 -0.24 -0.67 11.86
C PHE A 207 0.80 0.44 12.03
N PRO A 208 2.00 0.09 12.55
CA PRO A 208 3.07 1.07 12.72
C PRO A 208 3.45 1.73 11.39
N ALA A 209 3.91 2.97 11.44
CA ALA A 209 4.53 3.62 10.30
C ALA A 209 5.63 2.70 9.72
N HIS A 210 5.71 2.62 8.40
CA HIS A 210 6.65 1.76 7.67
C HIS A 210 6.46 0.24 7.85
N PHE A 211 5.36 -0.20 8.45
CA PHE A 211 5.02 -1.61 8.49
C PHE A 211 4.57 -2.08 7.11
N SER A 212 5.37 -2.96 6.52
CA SER A 212 5.07 -3.53 5.21
C SER A 212 4.22 -4.80 5.35
N THR A 213 3.05 -4.77 4.77
CA THR A 213 2.19 -5.96 4.60
C THR A 213 2.47 -6.65 3.26
N LYS A 214 3.69 -7.05 3.00
CA LYS A 214 4.23 -7.53 1.69
C LYS A 214 3.22 -8.09 0.66
N THR A 215 2.14 -8.70 1.10
CA THR A 215 1.08 -9.31 0.28
C THR A 215 -0.30 -8.68 0.48
N GLY A 216 -0.35 -7.49 1.08
CA GLY A 216 -1.59 -6.82 1.52
C GLY A 216 -1.92 -7.09 2.98
N PRO A 217 -2.82 -6.29 3.59
CA PRO A 217 -3.09 -6.31 5.03
C PRO A 217 -3.96 -7.48 5.51
N PHE A 218 -4.54 -8.28 4.61
CA PHE A 218 -5.57 -9.26 4.93
C PHE A 218 -5.18 -10.21 6.09
N LEU A 219 -4.11 -11.00 5.92
CA LEU A 219 -3.70 -11.96 6.96
C LEU A 219 -3.24 -11.27 8.24
N THR A 220 -2.57 -10.13 8.11
CA THR A 220 -2.07 -9.38 9.26
C THR A 220 -3.21 -8.76 10.08
N VAL A 221 -4.29 -8.30 9.41
CA VAL A 221 -5.49 -7.80 10.10
C VAL A 221 -6.19 -8.92 10.86
N HIS A 222 -6.26 -10.14 10.33
CA HIS A 222 -6.82 -11.29 11.05
C HIS A 222 -5.98 -11.61 12.30
N ALA A 223 -4.66 -11.67 12.18
CA ALA A 223 -3.78 -11.90 13.32
C ALA A 223 -3.89 -10.79 14.37
N LEU A 224 -4.03 -9.53 13.92
CA LEU A 224 -4.28 -8.38 14.79
C LEU A 224 -5.59 -8.53 15.58
N ALA A 225 -6.66 -8.92 14.91
CA ALA A 225 -7.98 -9.10 15.52
C ALA A 225 -7.97 -10.21 16.58
N GLU A 226 -7.32 -11.36 16.30
CA GLU A 226 -7.14 -12.45 17.26
C GLU A 226 -6.34 -11.99 18.49
N LYS A 227 -5.24 -11.24 18.28
CA LYS A 227 -4.46 -10.68 19.40
C LYS A 227 -5.27 -9.71 20.24
N ALA A 228 -6.06 -8.84 19.60
CA ALA A 228 -6.93 -7.91 20.31
C ALA A 228 -8.03 -8.62 21.12
N ALA A 229 -8.65 -9.66 20.55
CA ALA A 229 -9.65 -10.48 21.24
C ALA A 229 -9.04 -11.18 22.48
N HIS A 230 -7.82 -11.67 22.38
CA HIS A 230 -7.09 -12.26 23.51
C HIS A 230 -6.84 -11.22 24.62
N ILE A 231 -6.34 -10.05 24.29
CA ILE A 231 -6.11 -8.94 25.23
C ILE A 231 -7.41 -8.51 25.92
N LEU A 232 -8.51 -8.43 25.18
CA LEU A 232 -9.81 -8.08 25.74
C LEU A 232 -10.31 -9.14 26.75
N ARG A 233 -10.19 -10.42 26.44
CA ARG A 233 -10.52 -11.49 27.38
C ARG A 233 -9.71 -11.39 28.67
N GLU A 234 -8.40 -11.22 28.58
CA GLU A 234 -7.55 -11.09 29.78
C GLU A 234 -7.85 -9.80 30.60
N THR A 235 -8.36 -8.76 29.95
CA THR A 235 -8.65 -7.49 30.63
C THR A 235 -9.99 -7.52 31.39
N TYR A 236 -10.97 -8.30 30.92
CA TYR A 236 -12.35 -8.30 31.40
C TYR A 236 -12.84 -9.65 31.95
N SER A 237 -11.98 -10.67 32.03
CA SER A 237 -12.19 -11.91 32.78
C SER A 237 -11.76 -11.73 34.23
#